data_f76ef987c73c1013a245065d48b55d82
#
_entry.id   f76ef987c73c1013a245065d48b55d82
#
_cell.length_a   1.000
_cell.length_b   1.000
_cell.length_c   1.000
_cell.angle_alpha   90.00
_cell.angle_beta   90.00
_cell.angle_gamma   90.00
#
_symmetry.space_group_name_H-M   'P 1'
#
loop_
_entity.id
_entity.type
_entity.pdbx_description
1 polymer ?
#
loop_
_entity_poly.entity_id
_entity_poly.type
_entity_poly.pdbx_seq_one_letter_code
_entity_poly.pdbx_strand_id
1 'polypeptide(L)'
;MDEKEMTMREALNLALDQALRADDRVFLLGEDIADPGASGPTAGLSTKYGHDRVLDTPISEAAIVGAAVGAAIDGLLPVAEIMIMDFIGIAADQLINNAAKLRFMTAGRTTAPITVRTQVYGGLATGATHSQTLEAWFMHIPGMKVIVPSTPRDGKGLLTSAIFDEVRACSSRRFACRAKRALCQRIPASRFRLGRPISSGQAPTSR
;
A
#
# COMPACT_ATOMS: atom_id res chain seq x y z
N MET A 1 28.30 2.16 -1.18
CA MET A 1 27.04 1.54 -1.61
C MET A 1 26.65 2.25 -2.88
N ASP A 2 26.67 1.54 -3.99
CA ASP A 2 26.41 2.13 -5.29
C ASP A 2 24.98 2.66 -5.35
N GLU A 3 24.85 3.94 -5.65
CA GLU A 3 23.58 4.59 -5.92
C GLU A 3 23.15 4.18 -7.34
N LYS A 4 22.02 3.47 -7.43
CA LYS A 4 21.43 3.11 -8.72
C LYS A 4 20.28 4.07 -9.03
N GLU A 5 20.38 4.71 -10.19
CA GLU A 5 19.28 5.50 -10.73
C GLU A 5 18.12 4.58 -11.14
N MET A 6 16.90 4.85 -10.65
CA MET A 6 15.72 4.05 -11.00
C MET A 6 14.45 4.88 -10.98
N THR A 7 13.46 4.39 -11.71
CA THR A 7 12.12 4.99 -11.73
C THR A 7 11.34 4.63 -10.45
N MET A 8 10.26 5.36 -10.17
CA MET A 8 9.34 5.02 -9.09
C MET A 8 8.82 3.59 -9.23
N ARG A 9 8.43 3.17 -10.43
CA ARG A 9 7.94 1.82 -10.71
C ARG A 9 8.98 0.75 -10.35
N GLU A 10 10.22 0.91 -10.77
CA GLU A 10 11.30 -0.02 -10.43
C GLU A 10 11.59 -0.07 -8.94
N ALA A 11 11.56 1.09 -8.27
CA ALA A 11 11.75 1.18 -6.83
C ALA A 11 10.70 0.41 -6.04
N LEU A 12 9.47 0.44 -6.51
CA LEU A 12 8.35 -0.24 -5.89
C LEU A 12 8.33 -1.73 -6.21
N ASN A 13 8.64 -2.10 -7.45
CA ASN A 13 8.85 -3.51 -7.81
C ASN A 13 9.93 -4.13 -6.90
N LEU A 14 11.04 -3.41 -6.72
CA LEU A 14 12.11 -3.86 -5.82
C LEU A 14 11.65 -3.96 -4.36
N ALA A 15 10.79 -3.06 -3.88
CA ALA A 15 10.24 -3.15 -2.52
C ALA A 15 9.34 -4.38 -2.35
N LEU A 16 8.45 -4.64 -3.31
CA LEU A 16 7.58 -5.80 -3.33
C LEU A 16 8.39 -7.11 -3.44
N ASP A 17 9.37 -7.16 -4.34
CA ASP A 17 10.28 -8.29 -4.48
C ASP A 17 11.01 -8.61 -3.17
N GLN A 18 11.53 -7.60 -2.51
CA GLN A 18 12.20 -7.76 -1.22
C GLN A 18 11.26 -8.22 -0.12
N ALA A 19 10.02 -7.73 -0.09
CA ALA A 19 9.03 -8.13 0.89
C ALA A 19 8.60 -9.58 0.71
N LEU A 20 8.26 -9.99 -0.53
CA LEU A 20 7.89 -11.37 -0.86
C LEU A 20 9.00 -12.38 -0.52
N ARG A 21 10.25 -11.98 -0.69
CA ARG A 21 11.41 -12.80 -0.36
C ARG A 21 11.70 -12.88 1.13
N ALA A 22 11.39 -11.83 1.88
CA ALA A 22 11.76 -11.70 3.29
C ALA A 22 10.78 -12.43 4.23
N ASP A 23 9.51 -12.57 3.83
CA ASP A 23 8.47 -13.15 4.69
C ASP A 23 7.42 -13.89 3.85
N ASP A 24 7.22 -15.15 4.14
CA ASP A 24 6.28 -16.01 3.41
C ASP A 24 4.81 -15.64 3.64
N ARG A 25 4.50 -14.83 4.65
CA ARG A 25 3.17 -14.30 4.89
C ARG A 25 2.79 -13.17 3.94
N VAL A 26 3.77 -12.53 3.28
CA VAL A 26 3.51 -11.46 2.31
C VAL A 26 2.97 -12.06 1.02
N PHE A 27 1.85 -11.55 0.55
CA PHE A 27 1.32 -11.86 -0.77
C PHE A 27 0.64 -10.62 -1.37
N LEU A 28 0.50 -10.65 -2.70
CA LEU A 28 -0.12 -9.57 -3.46
C LEU A 28 -1.46 -10.05 -4.00
N LEU A 29 -2.46 -9.20 -4.03
CA LEU A 29 -3.74 -9.47 -4.68
C LEU A 29 -4.31 -8.21 -5.34
N GLY A 30 -4.93 -8.36 -6.49
CA GLY A 30 -5.50 -7.24 -7.25
C GLY A 30 -5.73 -7.58 -8.72
N GLU A 31 -6.19 -6.61 -9.47
CA GLU A 31 -6.46 -6.75 -10.90
C GLU A 31 -5.19 -6.63 -11.72
N ASP A 32 -5.00 -7.48 -12.73
CA ASP A 32 -3.92 -7.46 -13.72
C ASP A 32 -2.51 -7.36 -13.10
N ILE A 33 -2.31 -7.91 -11.90
CA ILE A 33 -1.03 -7.87 -11.19
C ILE A 33 -0.16 -9.11 -11.43
N ALA A 34 -0.76 -10.21 -11.81
CA ALA A 34 -0.06 -11.48 -12.04
C ALA A 34 0.32 -11.70 -13.51
N ASP A 35 -0.19 -10.92 -14.42
CA ASP A 35 0.18 -11.00 -15.82
C ASP A 35 1.67 -10.71 -16.02
N PRO A 36 2.46 -11.66 -16.59
CA PRO A 36 3.87 -11.43 -16.89
C PRO A 36 4.12 -10.27 -17.85
N GLY A 37 3.10 -9.86 -18.62
CA GLY A 37 3.10 -8.67 -19.48
C GLY A 37 2.69 -7.38 -18.75
N ALA A 38 2.29 -7.45 -17.47
CA ALA A 38 1.88 -6.29 -16.71
C ALA A 38 2.98 -5.20 -16.68
N SER A 39 2.62 -4.00 -17.05
CA SER A 39 3.53 -2.86 -17.07
C SER A 39 3.69 -2.19 -15.70
N GLY A 40 2.99 -2.67 -14.72
CA GLY A 40 2.91 -2.13 -13.37
C GLY A 40 4.11 -2.47 -12.47
N PRO A 41 4.08 -2.03 -11.21
CA PRO A 41 5.12 -2.35 -10.23
C PRO A 41 5.20 -3.82 -9.84
N THR A 42 4.23 -4.64 -10.24
CA THR A 42 4.19 -6.09 -10.00
C THR A 42 4.79 -6.92 -11.12
N ALA A 43 5.25 -6.27 -12.20
CA ALA A 43 5.80 -6.96 -13.38
C ALA A 43 6.87 -8.00 -13.00
N GLY A 44 6.71 -9.23 -13.48
CA GLY A 44 7.62 -10.36 -13.26
C GLY A 44 7.55 -11.03 -11.89
N LEU A 45 6.77 -10.49 -10.94
CA LEU A 45 6.69 -11.07 -9.59
C LEU A 45 5.91 -12.38 -9.57
N SER A 46 4.85 -12.49 -10.35
CA SER A 46 4.07 -13.73 -10.45
C SER A 46 4.89 -14.87 -11.05
N THR A 47 5.68 -14.58 -12.08
CA THR A 47 6.63 -15.55 -12.67
C THR A 47 7.66 -16.03 -11.64
N LYS A 48 8.09 -15.14 -10.74
CA LYS A 48 9.14 -15.41 -9.75
C LYS A 48 8.64 -16.13 -8.51
N TYR A 49 7.47 -15.78 -8.00
CA TYR A 49 6.94 -16.23 -6.71
C TYR A 49 5.72 -17.15 -6.83
N GLY A 50 5.17 -17.32 -8.02
CA GLY A 50 3.98 -18.13 -8.28
C GLY A 50 2.67 -17.37 -8.05
N HIS A 51 1.60 -17.96 -8.58
CA HIS A 51 0.25 -17.39 -8.50
C HIS A 51 -0.34 -17.43 -7.09
N ASP A 52 0.11 -18.31 -6.23
CA ASP A 52 -0.30 -18.36 -4.82
C ASP A 52 0.20 -17.17 -3.99
N ARG A 53 1.24 -16.49 -4.47
CA ARG A 53 1.84 -15.33 -3.81
C ARG A 53 1.53 -14.01 -4.52
N VAL A 54 1.12 -14.08 -5.79
CA VAL A 54 0.72 -12.92 -6.62
C VAL A 54 -0.57 -13.28 -7.34
N LEU A 55 -1.70 -12.93 -6.74
CA LEU A 55 -3.03 -13.37 -7.13
C LEU A 55 -3.72 -12.33 -8.00
N ASP A 56 -4.05 -12.69 -9.23
CA ASP A 56 -5.01 -11.93 -10.02
C ASP A 56 -6.42 -12.14 -9.49
N THR A 57 -7.19 -11.09 -9.52
CA THR A 57 -8.59 -11.09 -9.12
C THR A 57 -9.48 -10.54 -10.24
N PRO A 58 -10.76 -10.91 -10.29
CA PRO A 58 -11.73 -10.15 -11.05
C PRO A 58 -11.81 -8.69 -10.57
N ILE A 59 -12.34 -7.80 -11.40
CA ILE A 59 -12.61 -6.39 -11.04
C ILE A 59 -13.66 -6.38 -9.91
N SER A 60 -13.20 -6.17 -8.69
CA SER A 60 -14.06 -6.12 -7.50
C SER A 60 -13.28 -5.55 -6.31
N GLU A 61 -13.12 -4.25 -6.24
CA GLU A 61 -12.27 -3.57 -5.27
C GLU A 61 -12.71 -3.83 -3.83
N ALA A 62 -14.03 -3.91 -3.58
CA ALA A 62 -14.55 -4.26 -2.27
C ALA A 62 -14.17 -5.69 -1.86
N ALA A 63 -14.19 -6.65 -2.79
CA ALA A 63 -13.80 -8.02 -2.53
C ALA A 63 -12.29 -8.15 -2.35
N ILE A 64 -11.49 -7.45 -3.15
CA ILE A 64 -10.02 -7.42 -3.04
C ILE A 64 -9.61 -6.97 -1.64
N VAL A 65 -10.11 -5.82 -1.20
CA VAL A 65 -9.76 -5.29 0.13
C VAL A 65 -10.37 -6.13 1.25
N GLY A 66 -11.61 -6.63 1.07
CA GLY A 66 -12.26 -7.51 2.06
C GLY A 66 -11.49 -8.82 2.26
N ALA A 67 -11.02 -9.44 1.18
CA ALA A 67 -10.17 -10.64 1.24
C ALA A 67 -8.82 -10.34 1.93
N ALA A 68 -8.21 -9.19 1.63
CA ALA A 68 -7.00 -8.74 2.31
C ALA A 68 -7.23 -8.56 3.82
N VAL A 69 -8.35 -7.97 4.24
CA VAL A 69 -8.70 -7.82 5.66
C VAL A 69 -8.83 -9.19 6.32
N GLY A 70 -9.55 -10.13 5.70
CA GLY A 70 -9.71 -11.48 6.22
C GLY A 70 -8.37 -12.21 6.36
N ALA A 71 -7.54 -12.19 5.34
CA ALA A 71 -6.21 -12.80 5.35
C ALA A 71 -5.29 -12.18 6.42
N ALA A 72 -5.37 -10.86 6.61
CA ALA A 72 -4.59 -10.17 7.64
C ALA A 72 -5.05 -10.53 9.07
N ILE A 73 -6.33 -10.77 9.28
CA ILE A 73 -6.86 -11.27 10.56
C ILE A 73 -6.30 -12.65 10.88
N ASP A 74 -6.09 -13.48 9.85
CA ASP A 74 -5.50 -14.82 9.97
C ASP A 74 -3.95 -14.82 10.04
N GLY A 75 -3.34 -13.64 10.07
CA GLY A 75 -1.90 -13.47 10.31
C GLY A 75 -1.04 -13.33 9.06
N LEU A 76 -1.64 -13.22 7.87
CA LEU A 76 -0.93 -12.91 6.63
C LEU A 76 -0.64 -11.41 6.51
N LEU A 77 0.24 -11.05 5.57
CA LEU A 77 0.64 -9.67 5.27
C LEU A 77 0.25 -9.31 3.82
N PRO A 78 -1.03 -9.08 3.55
CA PRO A 78 -1.51 -8.78 2.21
C PRO A 78 -1.12 -7.38 1.75
N VAL A 79 -0.76 -7.28 0.47
CA VAL A 79 -0.64 -6.04 -0.27
C VAL A 79 -1.73 -6.04 -1.35
N ALA A 80 -2.82 -5.32 -1.09
CA ALA A 80 -3.92 -5.20 -2.04
C ALA A 80 -3.65 -4.06 -3.03
N GLU A 81 -3.76 -4.35 -4.30
CA GLU A 81 -3.65 -3.38 -5.38
C GLU A 81 -5.03 -2.93 -5.81
N ILE A 82 -5.28 -1.63 -5.76
CA ILE A 82 -6.41 -0.97 -6.43
C ILE A 82 -5.81 -0.13 -7.55
N MET A 83 -6.08 -0.51 -8.78
CA MET A 83 -5.39 0.01 -9.96
C MET A 83 -5.41 1.55 -10.03
N ILE A 84 -6.54 2.16 -9.74
CA ILE A 84 -6.76 3.61 -9.84
C ILE A 84 -7.35 4.14 -8.54
N MET A 85 -6.84 5.28 -8.06
CA MET A 85 -7.28 5.92 -6.81
C MET A 85 -8.79 6.17 -6.76
N ASP A 86 -9.40 6.50 -7.88
CA ASP A 86 -10.84 6.75 -7.97
C ASP A 86 -11.67 5.55 -7.48
N PHE A 87 -11.22 4.34 -7.75
CA PHE A 87 -11.93 3.10 -7.42
C PHE A 87 -11.77 2.67 -5.96
N ILE A 88 -10.86 3.28 -5.21
CA ILE A 88 -10.73 3.01 -3.77
C ILE A 88 -12.02 3.36 -3.01
N GLY A 89 -12.85 4.23 -3.58
CA GLY A 89 -14.18 4.55 -3.06
C GLY A 89 -15.10 3.34 -2.98
N ILE A 90 -14.96 2.36 -3.91
CA ILE A 90 -15.74 1.11 -3.93
C ILE A 90 -15.34 0.22 -2.73
N ALA A 91 -14.07 0.26 -2.35
CA ALA A 91 -13.53 -0.50 -1.22
C ALA A 91 -13.58 0.26 0.12
N ALA A 92 -14.17 1.44 0.16
CA ALA A 92 -14.11 2.35 1.31
C ALA A 92 -14.65 1.71 2.59
N ASP A 93 -15.75 0.95 2.54
CA ASP A 93 -16.30 0.26 3.70
C ASP A 93 -15.29 -0.72 4.32
N GLN A 94 -14.61 -1.52 3.49
CA GLN A 94 -13.63 -2.49 3.95
C GLN A 94 -12.42 -1.81 4.61
N LEU A 95 -12.03 -0.65 4.13
CA LEU A 95 -10.96 0.15 4.71
C LEU A 95 -11.39 0.84 6.00
N ILE A 96 -12.52 1.55 5.96
CA ILE A 96 -12.95 2.47 7.01
C ILE A 96 -13.57 1.73 8.19
N ASN A 97 -14.51 0.82 7.92
CA ASN A 97 -15.28 0.15 8.96
C ASN A 97 -14.64 -1.17 9.41
N ASN A 98 -14.02 -1.90 8.49
CA ASN A 98 -13.39 -3.16 8.82
C ASN A 98 -11.92 -2.98 9.22
N ALA A 99 -11.02 -2.64 8.31
CA ALA A 99 -9.60 -2.57 8.62
C ALA A 99 -9.25 -1.53 9.70
N ALA A 100 -9.72 -0.30 9.56
CA ALA A 100 -9.35 0.79 10.45
C ALA A 100 -9.91 0.65 11.87
N LYS A 101 -11.08 0.04 12.05
CA LYS A 101 -11.78 -0.04 13.34
C LYS A 101 -11.56 -1.34 14.09
N LEU A 102 -11.12 -2.40 13.42
CA LEU A 102 -11.03 -3.74 14.00
C LEU A 102 -10.29 -3.77 15.33
N ARG A 103 -9.14 -3.14 15.40
CA ARG A 103 -8.33 -3.11 16.64
C ARG A 103 -9.06 -2.44 17.81
N PHE A 104 -9.77 -1.36 17.52
CA PHE A 104 -10.56 -0.65 18.53
C PHE A 104 -11.75 -1.50 18.99
N MET A 105 -12.53 -2.05 18.06
CA MET A 105 -13.69 -2.87 18.35
C MET A 105 -13.36 -4.13 19.13
N THR A 106 -12.17 -4.68 18.92
CA THR A 106 -11.70 -5.91 19.61
C THR A 106 -10.87 -5.61 20.85
N ALA A 107 -10.83 -4.38 21.33
CA ALA A 107 -9.98 -3.95 22.46
C ALA A 107 -8.50 -4.37 22.29
N GLY A 108 -7.99 -4.29 21.06
CA GLY A 108 -6.60 -4.62 20.72
C GLY A 108 -6.29 -6.10 20.50
N ARG A 109 -7.27 -7.01 20.67
CA ARG A 109 -7.06 -8.45 20.52
C ARG A 109 -6.81 -8.89 19.08
N THR A 110 -7.38 -8.18 18.13
CA THR A 110 -7.25 -8.50 16.70
C THR A 110 -6.82 -7.27 15.92
N THR A 111 -5.96 -7.47 14.94
CA THR A 111 -5.52 -6.43 14.00
C THR A 111 -5.68 -6.94 12.56
N ALA A 112 -5.74 -6.02 11.62
CA ALA A 112 -5.71 -6.34 10.19
C ALA A 112 -4.58 -5.53 9.54
N PRO A 113 -3.33 -5.99 9.60
CA PRO A 113 -2.17 -5.30 9.02
C PRO A 113 -2.18 -5.45 7.50
N ILE A 114 -3.02 -4.68 6.83
CA ILE A 114 -3.10 -4.64 5.37
C ILE A 114 -2.33 -3.45 4.81
N THR A 115 -1.75 -3.61 3.64
CA THR A 115 -1.25 -2.50 2.83
C THR A 115 -2.09 -2.41 1.57
N VAL A 116 -2.79 -1.28 1.39
CA VAL A 116 -3.50 -1.03 0.14
C VAL A 116 -2.69 -0.05 -0.69
N ARG A 117 -2.39 -0.44 -1.90
CA ARG A 117 -1.64 0.35 -2.86
C ARG A 117 -2.56 0.78 -4.00
N THR A 118 -2.51 2.05 -4.33
CA THR A 118 -3.24 2.61 -5.48
C THR A 118 -2.41 3.68 -6.16
N GLN A 119 -2.83 4.13 -7.33
CA GLN A 119 -2.13 5.17 -8.09
C GLN A 119 -3.11 6.23 -8.59
N VAL A 120 -2.59 7.45 -8.74
CA VAL A 120 -3.30 8.57 -9.33
C VAL A 120 -2.74 8.84 -10.72
N TYR A 121 -3.59 8.88 -11.72
CA TYR A 121 -3.21 9.24 -13.10
C TYR A 121 -3.23 10.76 -13.31
N GLY A 122 -2.75 11.51 -12.33
CA GLY A 122 -2.68 12.97 -12.41
C GLY A 122 -1.87 13.46 -13.63
N GLY A 123 -2.47 14.34 -14.40
CA GLY A 123 -1.83 14.91 -15.61
C GLY A 123 -1.97 14.09 -16.89
N LEU A 124 -2.61 12.91 -16.85
CA LEU A 124 -2.88 12.11 -18.06
C LEU A 124 -4.20 12.47 -18.73
N ALA A 125 -5.03 13.31 -18.09
CA ALA A 125 -6.33 13.76 -18.62
C ALA A 125 -7.25 12.59 -19.02
N THR A 126 -7.30 11.53 -18.22
CA THR A 126 -8.05 10.29 -18.46
C THR A 126 -9.53 10.39 -18.11
N GLY A 127 -10.03 11.58 -17.85
CA GLY A 127 -11.44 11.87 -17.53
C GLY A 127 -11.71 12.02 -16.03
N ALA A 128 -12.93 12.41 -15.70
CA ALA A 128 -13.33 12.79 -14.34
C ALA A 128 -13.25 11.64 -13.32
N THR A 129 -13.42 10.40 -13.78
CA THR A 129 -13.45 9.20 -12.94
C THR A 129 -12.11 8.46 -12.88
N HIS A 130 -11.04 9.00 -13.47
CA HIS A 130 -9.70 8.40 -13.52
C HIS A 130 -8.59 9.40 -13.18
N SER A 131 -8.92 10.52 -12.55
CA SER A 131 -7.94 11.60 -12.32
C SER A 131 -8.08 12.24 -10.93
N GLN A 132 -8.86 11.64 -10.04
CA GLN A 132 -9.09 12.18 -8.70
C GLN A 132 -7.94 11.85 -7.75
N THR A 133 -7.77 12.72 -6.74
CA THR A 133 -6.83 12.55 -5.62
C THR A 133 -7.63 12.51 -4.34
N LEU A 134 -7.85 11.30 -3.80
CA LEU A 134 -8.76 11.04 -2.68
C LEU A 134 -8.03 10.79 -1.36
N GLU A 135 -6.72 11.02 -1.30
CA GLU A 135 -5.90 10.76 -0.10
C GLU A 135 -6.46 11.46 1.15
N ALA A 136 -6.97 12.69 0.97
CA ALA A 136 -7.53 13.47 2.07
C ALA A 136 -8.73 12.78 2.75
N TRP A 137 -9.51 11.98 2.03
CA TRP A 137 -10.63 11.23 2.62
C TRP A 137 -10.14 10.28 3.70
N PHE A 138 -9.06 9.56 3.41
CA PHE A 138 -8.52 8.54 4.30
C PHE A 138 -7.68 9.13 5.44
N MET A 139 -7.15 10.34 5.26
CA MET A 139 -6.43 11.06 6.32
C MET A 139 -7.33 11.43 7.52
N HIS A 140 -8.63 11.53 7.31
CA HIS A 140 -9.60 11.78 8.38
C HIS A 140 -10.03 10.53 9.15
N ILE A 141 -9.62 9.34 8.69
CA ILE A 141 -10.06 8.07 9.28
C ILE A 141 -9.10 7.64 10.39
N PRO A 142 -9.52 7.65 11.67
CA PRO A 142 -8.68 7.15 12.75
C PRO A 142 -8.32 5.68 12.55
N GLY A 143 -7.04 5.35 12.72
CA GLY A 143 -6.52 4.00 12.52
C GLY A 143 -5.94 3.76 11.13
N MET A 144 -5.99 4.73 10.22
CA MET A 144 -5.34 4.66 8.91
C MET A 144 -4.04 5.49 8.87
N LYS A 145 -3.09 5.02 8.08
CA LYS A 145 -1.87 5.76 7.73
C LYS A 145 -1.88 5.98 6.22
N VAL A 146 -1.83 7.24 5.79
CA VAL A 146 -1.79 7.60 4.37
C VAL A 146 -0.37 7.98 3.99
N ILE A 147 0.17 7.36 2.94
CA ILE A 147 1.54 7.52 2.50
C ILE A 147 1.55 7.98 1.05
N VAL A 148 2.16 9.13 0.78
CA VAL A 148 2.26 9.72 -0.55
C VAL A 148 3.73 10.01 -0.87
N PRO A 149 4.50 9.03 -1.37
CA PRO A 149 5.91 9.21 -1.68
C PRO A 149 6.11 10.10 -2.91
N SER A 150 7.12 10.96 -2.86
CA SER A 150 7.49 11.86 -3.97
C SER A 150 8.73 11.42 -4.73
N THR A 151 9.57 10.58 -4.15
CA THR A 151 10.79 10.10 -4.77
C THR A 151 10.82 8.56 -4.83
N PRO A 152 11.56 7.95 -5.77
CA PRO A 152 11.73 6.48 -5.81
C PRO A 152 12.31 5.91 -4.52
N ARG A 153 13.21 6.65 -3.87
CA ARG A 153 13.78 6.27 -2.57
C ARG A 153 12.71 6.19 -1.50
N ASP A 154 11.86 7.22 -1.40
CA ASP A 154 10.74 7.24 -0.45
C ASP A 154 9.72 6.16 -0.80
N GLY A 155 9.40 6.00 -2.09
CA GLY A 155 8.50 4.97 -2.57
C GLY A 155 8.90 3.58 -2.11
N LYS A 156 10.18 3.23 -2.28
CA LYS A 156 10.72 1.95 -1.81
C LYS A 156 10.67 1.84 -0.29
N GLY A 157 11.22 2.82 0.42
CA GLY A 157 11.37 2.75 1.88
C GLY A 157 10.03 2.74 2.60
N LEU A 158 9.13 3.64 2.22
CA LEU A 158 7.81 3.75 2.84
C LEU A 158 6.91 2.56 2.52
N LEU A 159 6.95 2.00 1.29
CA LEU A 159 6.20 0.80 0.96
C LEU A 159 6.69 -0.39 1.79
N THR A 160 8.00 -0.60 1.88
CA THR A 160 8.56 -1.67 2.71
C THR A 160 8.14 -1.50 4.18
N SER A 161 8.21 -0.28 4.70
CA SER A 161 7.77 0.01 6.07
C SER A 161 6.28 -0.23 6.28
N ALA A 162 5.45 0.09 5.29
CA ALA A 162 4.00 -0.13 5.36
C ALA A 162 3.65 -1.62 5.41
N ILE A 163 4.31 -2.46 4.61
CA ILE A 163 4.06 -3.91 4.56
C ILE A 163 4.36 -4.56 5.90
N PHE A 164 5.44 -4.15 6.57
CA PHE A 164 5.88 -4.73 7.85
C PHE A 164 5.43 -3.92 9.08
N ASP A 165 4.51 -2.97 8.91
CA ASP A 165 3.96 -2.21 10.03
C ASP A 165 2.82 -2.98 10.71
N GLU A 166 3.01 -3.41 11.92
CA GLU A 166 2.00 -4.10 12.72
C GLU A 166 0.76 -3.23 13.01
N VAL A 167 0.88 -1.91 12.85
CA VAL A 167 -0.18 -0.93 13.03
C VAL A 167 -0.56 -0.31 11.69
N ARG A 168 -1.24 -1.02 10.84
CA ARG A 168 -1.95 -0.68 9.59
C ARG A 168 -1.44 0.51 8.76
N ALA A 169 -1.23 0.29 7.49
CA ALA A 169 -0.98 1.36 6.54
C ALA A 169 -1.84 1.22 5.29
N CYS A 170 -2.56 2.26 4.93
CA CYS A 170 -3.05 2.47 3.57
C CYS A 170 -2.00 3.32 2.84
N SER A 171 -1.42 2.77 1.79
CA SER A 171 -0.44 3.49 0.98
C SER A 171 -1.08 3.95 -0.32
N SER A 172 -1.28 5.25 -0.48
CA SER A 172 -1.67 5.83 -1.75
C SER A 172 -0.50 6.53 -2.43
N ARG A 173 -0.50 6.58 -3.74
CA ARG A 173 0.53 7.23 -4.53
C ARG A 173 -0.03 8.23 -5.49
N ARG A 174 0.53 9.43 -5.50
CA ARG A 174 0.49 10.26 -6.69
C ARG A 174 1.50 9.73 -7.69
N PHE A 175 1.04 9.07 -8.74
CA PHE A 175 1.79 8.96 -9.96
C PHE A 175 1.57 10.22 -10.82
N ALA A 176 2.04 11.35 -10.33
CA ALA A 176 2.38 12.45 -11.21
C ALA A 176 3.88 12.32 -11.47
N CYS A 177 4.30 11.31 -12.19
CA CYS A 177 5.68 11.22 -12.60
C CYS A 177 5.76 10.97 -14.10
N ARG A 178 5.77 12.04 -14.87
CA ARG A 178 6.59 12.06 -16.08
C ARG A 178 8.00 11.66 -15.64
N ALA A 179 8.42 10.49 -16.05
CA ALA A 179 9.71 9.85 -15.87
C ALA A 179 10.88 10.80 -15.56
N LYS A 180 11.03 11.24 -14.32
CA LYS A 180 12.33 11.69 -13.82
C LYS A 180 12.94 10.52 -13.06
N ARG A 181 14.03 10.03 -13.57
CA ARG A 181 14.88 9.08 -12.83
C ARG A 181 15.45 9.82 -11.62
N ALA A 182 15.44 9.18 -10.48
CA ALA A 182 16.05 9.68 -9.26
C ALA A 182 16.88 8.58 -8.61
N LEU A 183 17.95 8.97 -7.95
CA LEU A 183 18.86 8.06 -7.26
C LEU A 183 18.16 7.33 -6.10
N CYS A 184 18.15 6.00 -6.15
CA CYS A 184 17.59 5.15 -5.11
C CYS A 184 18.68 4.31 -4.45
N GLN A 185 19.03 4.66 -3.21
CA GLN A 185 19.95 3.84 -2.41
C GLN A 185 19.29 2.57 -1.90
N ARG A 186 20.05 1.49 -1.79
CA ARG A 186 19.65 0.29 -1.03
C ARG A 186 19.61 0.64 0.46
N ILE A 187 18.45 1.04 0.97
CA ILE A 187 18.26 1.32 2.39
C ILE A 187 17.62 0.08 3.02
N PRO A 188 18.19 -0.47 4.10
CA PRO A 188 17.53 -1.51 4.88
C PRO A 188 16.19 -1.00 5.43
N ALA A 189 15.17 -1.85 5.46
CA ALA A 189 13.83 -1.53 5.96
C ALA A 189 13.84 -0.94 7.40
N SER A 190 14.84 -1.31 8.20
CA SER A 190 15.02 -0.83 9.59
C SER A 190 15.23 0.68 9.76
N ARG A 191 15.51 1.42 8.69
CA ARG A 191 15.74 2.87 8.76
C ARG A 191 14.49 3.74 8.54
N PHE A 192 13.37 3.15 8.11
CA PHE A 192 12.11 3.88 7.95
C PHE A 192 11.10 3.39 8.98
N ARG A 193 11.05 4.04 10.13
CA ARG A 193 9.93 3.86 11.07
C ARG A 193 8.83 4.83 10.65
N LEU A 194 7.68 4.31 10.28
CA LEU A 194 6.45 5.10 10.26
C LEU A 194 6.20 5.59 11.69
N GLY A 195 6.05 6.90 11.87
CA GLY A 195 5.84 7.50 13.20
C GLY A 195 4.74 6.77 13.97
N ARG A 196 4.90 6.62 15.28
CA ARG A 196 3.85 6.09 16.14
C ARG A 196 2.58 6.90 15.93
N PRO A 197 1.38 6.28 15.88
CA PRO A 197 0.14 7.04 15.90
C PRO A 197 0.17 7.95 17.13
N ILE A 198 -0.20 9.22 16.94
CA ILE A 198 -0.40 10.14 18.06
C ILE A 198 -1.49 9.50 18.90
N SER A 199 -1.15 9.04 20.09
CA SER A 199 -2.14 8.55 21.05
C SER A 199 -3.08 9.71 21.35
N SER A 200 -4.35 9.57 20.98
CA SER A 200 -5.41 10.46 21.40
C SER A 200 -5.56 10.32 22.92
N GLY A 201 -4.89 11.16 23.68
CA GLY A 201 -4.99 11.09 25.12
C GLY A 201 -3.91 11.88 25.82
N GLN A 202 -4.01 13.19 25.73
CA GLN A 202 -3.82 14.13 26.84
C GLN A 202 -4.12 15.54 26.32
N ALA A 203 -5.37 15.95 26.47
CA ALA A 203 -5.67 17.36 26.43
C ALA A 203 -4.93 18.02 27.62
N PRO A 204 -4.23 19.14 27.42
CA PRO A 204 -3.66 19.87 28.53
C PRO A 204 -4.82 20.40 29.38
N THR A 205 -4.87 19.99 30.65
CA THR A 205 -5.74 20.62 31.65
C THR A 205 -5.26 22.05 31.81
N SER A 206 -6.06 22.99 31.29
CA SER A 206 -5.90 24.41 31.61
C SER A 206 -6.13 24.64 33.10
N ARG A 207 -5.15 25.21 33.75
CA ARG A 207 -5.37 26.06 34.93
C ARG A 207 -5.44 27.50 34.47
#